data_a33872aa5e415c20d9df2cacb9f485c7
#
_entry.id   a33872aa5e415c20d9df2cacb9f485c7
#
_cell.length_a   1.000
_cell.length_b   1.000
_cell.length_c   1.000
_cell.angle_alpha   90.00
_cell.angle_beta   90.00
_cell.angle_gamma   90.00
#
_symmetry.space_group_name_H-M   'P 1'
#
loop_
_entity.id
_entity.type
_entity.pdbx_description
1 polymer ?
#
loop_
_entity_poly.entity_id
_entity_poly.type
_entity_poly.pdbx_seq_one_letter_code
_entity_poly.pdbx_strand_id
1 'polypeptide(L)'
;MAAAGRARRGRLALVDTETGEVVQRKERVPHAFDGKGYTLEGHGVEVPSYSLNLSGTEWDVIDWMKQHNGCSSPVIVAPAELAAELCSGDTAIKKAVSRLLRLNLLIRIGGPRSGTYQLNPRRFWEGGGEAHVKAHLQHDPPPITADAKAQTAALKAAGKAIEAARSAADAADQVEATALAGSKPAATARTTAQTAQTSAILAVETALKLGAKLPLQIRRYLQEVDA
;
A
#
# COMPACT_ATOMS: atom_id res chain seq x y z
N MET A 1 24.87 16.52 -46.12
CA MET A 1 24.95 15.44 -45.09
C MET A 1 23.54 14.92 -44.86
N ALA A 2 23.25 13.70 -45.32
CA ALA A 2 21.90 13.10 -45.26
C ALA A 2 21.64 12.53 -43.86
N ALA A 3 20.51 12.91 -43.26
CA ALA A 3 20.06 12.37 -42.01
C ALA A 3 19.63 10.90 -42.22
N ALA A 4 20.31 10.00 -41.51
CA ALA A 4 19.98 8.57 -41.49
C ALA A 4 18.56 8.38 -40.92
N GLY A 5 17.61 7.95 -41.75
CA GLY A 5 16.26 7.59 -41.38
C GLY A 5 16.27 6.46 -40.35
N ARG A 6 15.74 6.68 -39.17
CA ARG A 6 15.44 5.63 -38.22
C ARG A 6 14.45 4.66 -38.83
N ALA A 7 14.89 3.42 -39.07
CA ALA A 7 14.02 2.33 -39.48
C ALA A 7 12.84 2.21 -38.49
N ARG A 8 11.61 2.45 -38.98
CA ARG A 8 10.37 2.19 -38.22
C ARG A 8 10.35 0.69 -37.92
N ARG A 9 10.51 0.30 -36.67
CA ARG A 9 10.24 -1.06 -36.18
C ARG A 9 8.81 -1.41 -36.60
N GLY A 10 8.66 -2.44 -37.45
CA GLY A 10 7.37 -2.89 -37.91
C GLY A 10 6.46 -3.18 -36.72
N ARG A 11 5.29 -2.58 -36.71
CA ARG A 11 4.25 -2.87 -35.69
C ARG A 11 3.78 -4.31 -35.99
N LEU A 12 3.95 -5.20 -35.02
CA LEU A 12 3.32 -6.52 -35.05
C LEU A 12 1.79 -6.30 -35.02
N ALA A 13 1.09 -6.70 -36.07
CA ALA A 13 -0.35 -6.74 -36.11
C ALA A 13 -0.82 -7.96 -35.31
N LEU A 14 -1.71 -7.76 -34.36
CA LEU A 14 -2.44 -8.86 -33.72
C LEU A 14 -3.51 -9.31 -34.70
N VAL A 15 -3.43 -10.57 -35.14
CA VAL A 15 -4.45 -11.21 -35.97
C VAL A 15 -5.25 -12.14 -35.07
N ASP A 16 -6.57 -12.01 -35.11
CA ASP A 16 -7.45 -12.99 -34.49
C ASP A 16 -7.29 -14.33 -35.22
N THR A 17 -6.90 -15.36 -34.47
CA THR A 17 -6.59 -16.67 -35.07
C THR A 17 -7.83 -17.45 -35.54
N GLU A 18 -9.02 -17.07 -35.07
CA GLU A 18 -10.29 -17.71 -35.46
C GLU A 18 -10.94 -17.04 -36.68
N THR A 19 -10.87 -15.70 -36.72
CA THR A 19 -11.50 -14.93 -37.81
C THR A 19 -10.54 -14.46 -38.89
N GLY A 20 -9.23 -14.50 -38.65
CA GLY A 20 -8.21 -13.96 -39.55
C GLY A 20 -8.21 -12.43 -39.67
N GLU A 21 -9.02 -11.74 -38.89
CA GLU A 21 -9.10 -10.29 -38.91
C GLU A 21 -7.92 -9.65 -38.19
N VAL A 22 -7.38 -8.58 -38.77
CA VAL A 22 -6.36 -7.77 -38.14
C VAL A 22 -7.02 -6.91 -37.02
N VAL A 23 -6.80 -7.30 -35.77
CA VAL A 23 -7.25 -6.50 -34.63
C VAL A 23 -6.45 -5.21 -34.59
N GLN A 24 -7.03 -4.12 -35.08
CA GLN A 24 -6.44 -2.79 -34.94
C GLN A 24 -6.37 -2.45 -33.48
N ARG A 25 -5.16 -2.42 -32.93
CA ARG A 25 -4.95 -1.83 -31.57
C ARG A 25 -5.48 -0.41 -31.62
N LYS A 26 -6.55 -0.11 -30.84
CA LYS A 26 -6.98 1.27 -30.61
C LYS A 26 -5.74 2.07 -30.21
N GLU A 27 -5.42 3.09 -30.99
CA GLU A 27 -4.34 4.01 -30.60
C GLU A 27 -4.68 4.54 -29.21
N ARG A 28 -3.77 4.33 -28.27
CA ARG A 28 -3.93 4.91 -26.94
C ARG A 28 -3.86 6.42 -27.09
N VAL A 29 -4.96 7.10 -26.85
CA VAL A 29 -5.00 8.55 -26.75
C VAL A 29 -4.09 8.92 -25.57
N PRO A 30 -3.04 9.72 -25.78
CA PRO A 30 -2.19 10.15 -24.67
C PRO A 30 -3.00 10.95 -23.66
N HIS A 31 -2.69 10.78 -22.39
CA HIS A 31 -3.31 11.61 -21.37
C HIS A 31 -2.92 13.08 -21.56
N ALA A 32 -3.89 13.98 -21.43
CA ALA A 32 -3.69 15.42 -21.53
C ALA A 32 -3.37 16.00 -20.14
N PHE A 33 -2.16 15.71 -19.65
CA PHE A 33 -1.63 16.36 -18.45
C PHE A 33 -0.76 17.56 -18.83
N ASP A 34 -0.76 18.58 -17.99
CA ASP A 34 0.21 19.66 -18.06
C ASP A 34 1.58 19.10 -17.67
N GLY A 35 2.51 19.07 -18.64
CA GLY A 35 3.86 18.55 -18.41
C GLY A 35 4.22 17.33 -19.28
N LYS A 36 5.42 16.78 -19.06
CA LYS A 36 6.02 15.74 -19.91
C LYS A 36 5.83 14.31 -19.41
N GLY A 37 5.17 14.09 -18.29
CA GLY A 37 5.03 12.78 -17.70
C GLY A 37 3.94 12.71 -16.65
N TYR A 38 3.73 11.53 -16.11
CA TYR A 38 2.84 11.28 -14.99
C TYR A 38 3.39 10.14 -14.13
N THR A 39 3.16 10.25 -12.83
CA THR A 39 3.51 9.20 -11.88
C THR A 39 2.30 8.31 -11.64
N LEU A 40 2.50 7.00 -11.69
CA LEU A 40 1.52 6.02 -11.26
C LEU A 40 1.62 5.85 -9.75
N GLU A 41 0.48 5.88 -9.07
CA GLU A 41 0.38 5.53 -7.67
C GLU A 41 -0.47 4.27 -7.54
N GLY A 42 0.02 3.27 -6.77
CA GLY A 42 -0.70 2.02 -6.57
C GLY A 42 -2.00 2.25 -5.80
N HIS A 43 -3.12 1.82 -6.39
CA HIS A 43 -4.41 1.70 -5.71
C HIS A 43 -4.60 0.28 -5.18
N GLY A 44 -5.34 0.13 -4.08
CA GLY A 44 -5.56 -1.18 -3.47
C GLY A 44 -4.33 -1.76 -2.76
N VAL A 45 -3.35 -0.93 -2.44
CA VAL A 45 -2.20 -1.30 -1.62
C VAL A 45 -2.64 -1.64 -0.20
N GLU A 46 -1.88 -2.54 0.45
CA GLU A 46 -2.17 -2.99 1.81
C GLU A 46 -2.23 -1.85 2.84
N VAL A 47 -1.42 -0.79 2.61
CA VAL A 47 -1.36 0.39 3.49
C VAL A 47 -1.95 1.60 2.77
N PRO A 48 -3.19 2.01 3.05
CA PRO A 48 -3.82 3.18 2.44
C PRO A 48 -3.10 4.49 2.80
N SER A 49 -3.15 5.50 1.92
CA SER A 49 -2.48 6.79 2.11
C SER A 49 -2.85 7.49 3.43
N TYR A 50 -4.11 7.43 3.83
CA TYR A 50 -4.57 8.05 5.08
C TYR A 50 -3.95 7.41 6.34
N SER A 51 -3.55 6.13 6.28
CA SER A 51 -2.91 5.43 7.40
C SER A 51 -1.42 5.75 7.56
N LEU A 52 -0.82 6.43 6.58
CA LEU A 52 0.55 6.92 6.64
C LEU A 52 0.65 8.19 7.49
N ASN A 53 -0.44 8.95 7.62
CA ASN A 53 -0.51 10.19 8.40
C ASN A 53 0.67 11.14 8.11
N LEU A 54 0.93 11.39 6.82
CA LEU A 54 2.03 12.23 6.37
C LEU A 54 1.73 13.72 6.64
N SER A 55 2.76 14.44 7.02
CA SER A 55 2.73 15.91 7.11
C SER A 55 2.88 16.57 5.74
N GLY A 56 2.57 17.86 5.63
CA GLY A 56 2.78 18.64 4.41
C GLY A 56 4.23 18.52 3.91
N THR A 57 5.22 18.75 4.79
CA THR A 57 6.65 18.63 4.41
C THR A 57 7.02 17.25 3.88
N GLU A 58 6.40 16.18 4.37
CA GLU A 58 6.67 14.83 3.86
C GLU A 58 6.05 14.63 2.46
N TRP A 59 4.88 15.18 2.21
CA TRP A 59 4.29 15.23 0.87
C TRP A 59 5.13 16.08 -0.09
N ASP A 60 5.62 17.26 0.35
CA ASP A 60 6.49 18.12 -0.45
C ASP A 60 7.77 17.38 -0.87
N VAL A 61 8.39 16.62 0.04
CA VAL A 61 9.55 15.78 -0.29
C VAL A 61 9.21 14.69 -1.33
N ILE A 62 8.05 14.03 -1.19
CA ILE A 62 7.60 13.01 -2.15
C ILE A 62 7.37 13.65 -3.53
N ASP A 63 6.70 14.80 -3.59
CA ASP A 63 6.39 15.47 -4.84
C ASP A 63 7.65 16.03 -5.51
N TRP A 64 8.60 16.56 -4.72
CA TRP A 64 9.92 16.94 -5.23
C TRP A 64 10.65 15.72 -5.83
N MET A 65 10.65 14.59 -5.15
CA MET A 65 11.24 13.35 -5.66
C MET A 65 10.57 12.89 -6.97
N LYS A 66 9.25 13.00 -7.11
CA LYS A 66 8.53 12.69 -8.36
C LYS A 66 9.01 13.59 -9.50
N GLN A 67 9.15 14.91 -9.24
CA GLN A 67 9.61 15.88 -10.24
C GLN A 67 11.05 15.63 -10.69
N HIS A 68 11.89 15.03 -9.84
CA HIS A 68 13.29 14.70 -10.11
C HIS A 68 13.52 13.23 -10.51
N ASN A 69 12.51 12.58 -11.08
CA ASN A 69 12.55 11.17 -11.53
C ASN A 69 12.82 10.15 -10.41
N GLY A 70 12.58 10.51 -9.16
CA GLY A 70 12.82 9.65 -8.01
C GLY A 70 11.93 8.39 -7.96
N CYS A 71 10.95 8.26 -8.85
CA CYS A 71 10.15 7.05 -9.02
C CYS A 71 10.91 5.97 -9.78
N SER A 72 11.65 6.35 -10.83
CA SER A 72 12.31 5.43 -11.77
C SER A 72 13.82 5.36 -11.57
N SER A 73 14.41 6.36 -10.92
CA SER A 73 15.86 6.48 -10.74
C SER A 73 16.22 6.96 -9.33
N PRO A 74 17.39 6.54 -8.80
CA PRO A 74 17.88 7.08 -7.54
C PRO A 74 18.24 8.57 -7.67
N VAL A 75 17.87 9.37 -6.68
CA VAL A 75 18.13 10.81 -6.60
C VAL A 75 18.96 11.13 -5.36
N ILE A 76 19.94 12.01 -5.52
CA ILE A 76 20.72 12.53 -4.38
C ILE A 76 19.89 13.60 -3.70
N VAL A 77 19.64 13.43 -2.39
CA VAL A 77 18.94 14.41 -1.57
C VAL A 77 19.94 15.06 -0.62
N ALA A 78 20.30 16.30 -0.91
CA ALA A 78 21.07 17.17 -0.02
C ALA A 78 20.05 17.95 0.85
N PRO A 79 19.92 17.68 2.16
CA PRO A 79 18.85 18.26 2.97
C PRO A 79 18.83 19.80 2.99
N ALA A 80 20.00 20.44 2.93
CA ALA A 80 20.08 21.90 2.92
C ALA A 80 19.59 22.51 1.60
N GLU A 81 19.92 21.91 0.46
CA GLU A 81 19.47 22.34 -0.86
C GLU A 81 17.95 22.13 -0.99
N LEU A 82 17.47 20.94 -0.61
CA LEU A 82 16.05 20.62 -0.62
C LEU A 82 15.24 21.54 0.32
N ALA A 83 15.80 21.91 1.48
CA ALA A 83 15.19 22.85 2.40
C ALA A 83 15.02 24.24 1.78
N ALA A 84 16.01 24.70 1.03
CA ALA A 84 15.95 25.97 0.31
C ALA A 84 14.89 25.95 -0.80
N GLU A 85 14.83 24.87 -1.60
CA GLU A 85 13.83 24.72 -2.68
C GLU A 85 12.40 24.64 -2.15
N LEU A 86 12.17 23.89 -1.06
CA LEU A 86 10.86 23.72 -0.46
C LEU A 86 10.48 24.83 0.54
N CYS A 87 11.27 25.88 0.64
CA CYS A 87 11.07 26.97 1.62
C CYS A 87 10.83 26.44 3.05
N SER A 88 11.57 25.40 3.44
CA SER A 88 11.42 24.68 4.71
C SER A 88 12.73 24.72 5.52
N GLY A 89 12.67 24.31 6.79
CA GLY A 89 13.88 24.21 7.63
C GLY A 89 14.63 22.90 7.37
N ASP A 90 15.98 22.94 7.33
CA ASP A 90 16.85 21.76 7.15
C ASP A 90 16.52 20.62 8.15
N THR A 91 16.24 20.96 9.39
CA THR A 91 15.82 19.99 10.42
C THR A 91 14.48 19.34 10.09
N ALA A 92 13.52 20.07 9.51
CA ALA A 92 12.23 19.53 9.11
C ALA A 92 12.40 18.53 7.96
N ILE A 93 13.21 18.88 6.95
CA ILE A 93 13.54 18.00 5.84
C ILE A 93 14.23 16.71 6.33
N LYS A 94 15.22 16.80 7.19
CA LYS A 94 15.89 15.62 7.77
C LYS A 94 14.92 14.71 8.51
N LYS A 95 13.99 15.27 9.28
CA LYS A 95 12.93 14.52 9.98
C LYS A 95 11.96 13.87 8.98
N ALA A 96 11.55 14.60 7.93
CA ALA A 96 10.67 14.08 6.89
C ALA A 96 11.31 12.90 6.16
N VAL A 97 12.54 13.04 5.66
CA VAL A 97 13.29 11.96 5.00
C VAL A 97 13.45 10.75 5.93
N SER A 98 13.83 10.98 7.19
CA SER A 98 13.97 9.89 8.16
C SER A 98 12.65 9.15 8.43
N ARG A 99 11.51 9.85 8.44
CA ARG A 99 10.20 9.25 8.63
C ARG A 99 9.75 8.49 7.38
N LEU A 100 9.93 9.06 6.19
CA LEU A 100 9.62 8.39 4.92
C LEU A 100 10.43 7.08 4.75
N LEU A 101 11.70 7.05 5.18
CA LEU A 101 12.49 5.82 5.24
C LEU A 101 11.91 4.79 6.23
N ARG A 102 11.46 5.20 7.41
CA ARG A 102 10.83 4.29 8.39
C ARG A 102 9.51 3.70 7.89
N LEU A 103 8.75 4.45 7.10
CA LEU A 103 7.52 4.00 6.48
C LEU A 103 7.77 3.18 5.20
N ASN A 104 9.03 3.03 4.79
CA ASN A 104 9.44 2.41 3.54
C ASN A 104 8.85 3.08 2.29
N LEU A 105 8.51 4.37 2.37
CA LEU A 105 8.12 5.17 1.20
C LEU A 105 9.31 5.65 0.39
N LEU A 106 10.46 5.84 1.06
CA LEU A 106 11.77 6.03 0.46
C LEU A 106 12.64 4.80 0.71
N ILE A 107 13.46 4.47 -0.27
CA ILE A 107 14.49 3.43 -0.20
C ILE A 107 15.84 4.11 -0.34
N ARG A 108 16.77 3.80 0.54
CA ARG A 108 18.15 4.30 0.43
C ARG A 108 18.94 3.39 -0.49
N ILE A 109 19.63 3.97 -1.46
CA ILE A 109 20.45 3.27 -2.44
C ILE A 109 21.92 3.52 -2.14
N GLY A 110 22.77 2.51 -2.23
CA GLY A 110 24.23 2.66 -2.07
C GLY A 110 24.75 2.59 -0.64
N GLY A 111 23.92 2.16 0.33
CA GLY A 111 24.37 1.87 1.69
C GLY A 111 23.97 2.90 2.75
N PRO A 112 24.29 2.65 4.04
CA PRO A 112 23.73 3.40 5.19
C PRO A 112 24.07 4.89 5.24
N ARG A 113 25.20 5.28 4.65
CA ARG A 113 25.69 6.67 4.63
C ARG A 113 25.40 7.37 3.31
N SER A 114 24.81 6.68 2.33
CA SER A 114 24.45 7.29 1.06
C SER A 114 23.35 8.32 1.26
N GLY A 115 23.50 9.49 0.66
CA GLY A 115 22.46 10.52 0.52
C GLY A 115 21.54 10.26 -0.69
N THR A 116 21.61 9.08 -1.29
CA THR A 116 20.87 8.73 -2.51
C THR A 116 19.62 7.92 -2.15
N TYR A 117 18.48 8.35 -2.65
CA TYR A 117 17.18 7.77 -2.34
C TYR A 117 16.37 7.55 -3.60
N GLN A 118 15.43 6.63 -3.53
CA GLN A 118 14.42 6.37 -4.55
C GLN A 118 13.06 6.20 -3.87
N LEU A 119 11.99 6.64 -4.52
CA LEU A 119 10.63 6.34 -4.09
C LEU A 119 10.37 4.84 -4.23
N ASN A 120 9.66 4.28 -3.26
CA ASN A 120 9.39 2.84 -3.25
C ASN A 120 8.50 2.45 -4.45
N PRO A 121 8.98 1.60 -5.37
CA PRO A 121 8.24 1.19 -6.55
C PRO A 121 6.97 0.38 -6.23
N ARG A 122 6.81 -0.12 -5.01
CA ARG A 122 5.53 -0.69 -4.56
C ARG A 122 4.40 0.33 -4.50
N ARG A 123 4.74 1.60 -4.41
CA ARG A 123 3.76 2.67 -4.27
C ARG A 123 3.79 3.64 -5.44
N PHE A 124 4.97 4.05 -5.87
CA PHE A 124 5.16 5.09 -6.87
C PHE A 124 5.99 4.56 -8.02
N TRP A 125 5.51 4.77 -9.24
CA TRP A 125 6.23 4.36 -10.43
C TRP A 125 6.03 5.34 -11.58
N GLU A 126 7.09 5.53 -12.36
CA GLU A 126 7.07 6.25 -13.61
C GLU A 126 7.75 5.40 -14.68
N GLY A 127 7.03 5.10 -15.78
CA GLY A 127 7.55 4.30 -16.88
C GLY A 127 6.67 3.10 -17.24
N GLY A 128 7.20 2.24 -18.10
CA GLY A 128 6.49 1.05 -18.58
C GLY A 128 6.41 -0.07 -17.55
N GLY A 129 5.38 -0.92 -17.67
CA GLY A 129 5.15 -2.05 -16.77
C GLY A 129 6.30 -3.06 -16.70
N GLU A 130 6.98 -3.34 -17.81
CA GLU A 130 8.15 -4.25 -17.82
C GLU A 130 9.31 -3.71 -16.98
N ALA A 131 9.58 -2.40 -17.06
CA ALA A 131 10.60 -1.75 -16.24
C ALA A 131 10.22 -1.77 -14.77
N HIS A 132 8.93 -1.62 -14.44
CA HIS A 132 8.42 -1.72 -13.08
C HIS A 132 8.64 -3.11 -12.49
N VAL A 133 8.25 -4.16 -13.22
CA VAL A 133 8.47 -5.55 -12.79
C VAL A 133 9.96 -5.82 -12.61
N LYS A 134 10.81 -5.35 -13.52
CA LYS A 134 12.26 -5.50 -13.41
C LYS A 134 12.82 -4.80 -12.17
N ALA A 135 12.37 -3.58 -11.88
CA ALA A 135 12.77 -2.85 -10.67
C ALA A 135 12.34 -3.58 -9.39
N HIS A 136 11.14 -4.16 -9.37
CA HIS A 136 10.67 -4.99 -8.28
C HIS A 136 11.56 -6.23 -8.04
N LEU A 137 11.93 -6.93 -9.10
CA LEU A 137 12.76 -8.13 -9.02
C LEU A 137 14.21 -7.81 -8.62
N GLN A 138 14.75 -6.67 -9.08
CA GLN A 138 16.13 -6.30 -8.79
C GLN A 138 16.34 -5.76 -7.37
N HIS A 139 15.37 -5.04 -6.83
CA HIS A 139 15.54 -4.30 -5.57
C HIS A 139 14.79 -4.91 -4.40
N ASP A 140 13.90 -5.89 -4.65
CA ASP A 140 12.99 -6.47 -3.64
C ASP A 140 12.55 -5.41 -2.61
N PRO A 141 11.82 -4.38 -3.06
CA PRO A 141 11.54 -3.21 -2.25
C PRO A 141 10.75 -3.61 -1.00
N PRO A 142 11.13 -3.09 0.18
CA PRO A 142 10.47 -3.45 1.43
C PRO A 142 8.98 -3.08 1.40
N PRO A 143 8.12 -3.83 2.08
CA PRO A 143 6.71 -3.49 2.20
C PRO A 143 6.53 -2.14 2.90
N ILE A 144 5.56 -1.36 2.46
CA ILE A 144 5.22 -0.08 3.09
C ILE A 144 4.58 -0.37 4.45
N THR A 145 4.95 0.42 5.45
CA THR A 145 4.42 0.29 6.81
C THR A 145 3.55 1.48 7.17
N ALA A 146 2.43 1.24 7.86
CA ALA A 146 1.58 2.30 8.36
C ALA A 146 2.23 3.07 9.51
N ASP A 147 1.77 4.28 9.77
CA ASP A 147 2.19 5.06 10.93
C ASP A 147 1.85 4.35 12.25
N ALA A 148 2.69 4.53 13.27
CA ALA A 148 2.53 3.88 14.58
C ALA A 148 1.17 4.18 15.24
N LYS A 149 0.62 5.38 15.02
CA LYS A 149 -0.73 5.73 15.52
C LYS A 149 -1.80 4.90 14.82
N ALA A 150 -1.69 4.73 13.49
CA ALA A 150 -2.64 3.92 12.72
C ALA A 150 -2.55 2.44 13.14
N GLN A 151 -1.35 1.91 13.33
CA GLN A 151 -1.14 0.55 13.84
C GLN A 151 -1.76 0.37 15.24
N THR A 152 -1.52 1.32 16.15
CA THR A 152 -2.10 1.28 17.50
C THR A 152 -3.62 1.36 17.47
N ALA A 153 -4.19 2.22 16.64
CA ALA A 153 -5.64 2.33 16.47
C ALA A 153 -6.25 1.03 15.93
N ALA A 154 -5.61 0.41 14.95
CA ALA A 154 -6.05 -0.88 14.39
C ALA A 154 -5.98 -2.00 15.42
N LEU A 155 -4.91 -2.09 16.21
CA LEU A 155 -4.81 -3.07 17.32
C LEU A 155 -5.88 -2.87 18.37
N LYS A 156 -6.19 -1.61 18.73
CA LYS A 156 -7.26 -1.30 19.67
C LYS A 156 -8.64 -1.69 19.12
N ALA A 157 -8.87 -1.44 17.81
CA ALA A 157 -10.11 -1.86 17.15
C ALA A 157 -10.23 -3.38 17.10
N ALA A 158 -9.16 -4.09 16.77
CA ALA A 158 -9.12 -5.56 16.79
C ALA A 158 -9.41 -6.13 18.19
N GLY A 159 -8.81 -5.57 19.24
CA GLY A 159 -9.09 -5.96 20.63
C GLY A 159 -10.57 -5.80 21.00
N LYS A 160 -11.18 -4.66 20.68
CA LYS A 160 -12.60 -4.43 20.92
C LYS A 160 -13.52 -5.39 20.13
N ALA A 161 -13.18 -5.67 18.88
CA ALA A 161 -13.94 -6.59 18.05
C ALA A 161 -13.88 -8.02 18.60
N ILE A 162 -12.73 -8.46 19.11
CA ILE A 162 -12.57 -9.77 19.78
C ILE A 162 -13.39 -9.85 21.07
N GLU A 163 -13.37 -8.81 21.90
CA GLU A 163 -14.21 -8.75 23.11
C GLU A 163 -15.69 -8.84 22.76
N ALA A 164 -16.14 -8.12 21.73
CA ALA A 164 -17.50 -8.18 21.24
C ALA A 164 -17.88 -9.58 20.71
N ALA A 165 -16.94 -10.23 19.98
CA ALA A 165 -17.17 -11.59 19.46
C ALA A 165 -17.31 -12.61 20.60
N ARG A 166 -16.46 -12.55 21.62
CA ARG A 166 -16.55 -13.42 22.80
C ARG A 166 -17.86 -13.20 23.55
N SER A 167 -18.22 -11.95 23.82
CA SER A 167 -19.50 -11.64 24.48
C SER A 167 -20.71 -12.11 23.67
N ALA A 168 -20.67 -12.04 22.35
CA ALA A 168 -21.74 -12.54 21.49
C ALA A 168 -21.80 -14.08 21.49
N ALA A 169 -20.67 -14.77 21.57
CA ALA A 169 -20.60 -16.23 21.70
C ALA A 169 -21.19 -16.68 23.05
N ASP A 170 -20.75 -16.07 24.16
CA ASP A 170 -21.28 -16.37 25.49
C ASP A 170 -22.81 -16.15 25.58
N ALA A 171 -23.29 -15.06 24.96
CA ALA A 171 -24.74 -14.80 24.90
C ALA A 171 -25.49 -15.84 24.05
N ALA A 172 -24.87 -16.32 22.96
CA ALA A 172 -25.47 -17.37 22.14
C ALA A 172 -25.56 -18.69 22.89
N ASP A 173 -24.52 -19.08 23.63
CA ASP A 173 -24.50 -20.28 24.48
C ASP A 173 -25.56 -20.22 25.60
N GLN A 174 -25.73 -19.06 26.24
CA GLN A 174 -26.78 -18.85 27.24
C GLN A 174 -28.20 -19.00 26.66
N VAL A 175 -28.42 -18.42 25.45
CA VAL A 175 -29.71 -18.57 24.77
C VAL A 175 -29.95 -20.01 24.37
N GLU A 176 -28.93 -20.73 23.90
CA GLU A 176 -29.06 -22.15 23.56
C GLU A 176 -29.36 -23.05 24.78
N ALA A 177 -28.76 -22.74 25.92
CA ALA A 177 -29.01 -23.47 27.15
C ALA A 177 -30.44 -23.31 27.70
N THR A 178 -31.10 -22.18 27.37
CA THR A 178 -32.44 -21.86 27.89
C THR A 178 -33.57 -21.98 26.86
N ALA A 179 -33.27 -21.97 25.58
CA ALA A 179 -34.24 -22.03 24.49
C ALA A 179 -34.44 -23.45 23.97
N LEU A 180 -35.62 -23.73 23.43
CA LEU A 180 -35.87 -24.98 22.70
C LEU A 180 -34.94 -25.06 21.48
N ALA A 181 -34.34 -26.26 21.28
CA ALA A 181 -33.47 -26.51 20.15
C ALA A 181 -34.13 -26.15 18.81
N GLY A 182 -33.46 -25.34 17.97
CA GLY A 182 -34.00 -24.87 16.71
C GLY A 182 -34.97 -23.69 16.79
N SER A 183 -35.15 -23.11 17.98
CA SER A 183 -36.01 -21.93 18.14
C SER A 183 -35.43 -20.71 17.41
N LYS A 184 -36.30 -19.79 16.98
CA LYS A 184 -35.90 -18.55 16.29
C LYS A 184 -34.89 -17.68 17.08
N PRO A 185 -35.03 -17.53 18.42
CA PRO A 185 -34.01 -16.82 19.22
C PRO A 185 -32.62 -17.46 19.18
N ALA A 186 -32.54 -18.80 19.29
CA ALA A 186 -31.26 -19.52 19.24
C ALA A 186 -30.57 -19.34 17.87
N ALA A 187 -31.33 -19.44 16.77
CA ALA A 187 -30.80 -19.21 15.43
C ALA A 187 -30.28 -17.76 15.26
N THR A 188 -31.01 -16.77 15.77
CA THR A 188 -30.60 -15.37 15.71
C THR A 188 -29.34 -15.13 16.54
N ALA A 189 -29.25 -15.68 17.73
CA ALA A 189 -28.07 -15.55 18.60
C ALA A 189 -26.82 -16.15 17.94
N ARG A 190 -26.89 -17.32 17.31
CA ARG A 190 -25.79 -17.92 16.54
C ARG A 190 -25.36 -17.04 15.38
N THR A 191 -26.29 -16.52 14.59
CA THR A 191 -25.95 -15.62 13.45
C THR A 191 -25.24 -14.36 13.93
N THR A 192 -25.68 -13.80 15.07
CA THR A 192 -25.03 -12.63 15.67
C THR A 192 -23.61 -12.94 16.12
N ALA A 193 -23.39 -14.08 16.77
CA ALA A 193 -22.07 -14.53 17.19
C ALA A 193 -21.11 -14.74 15.98
N GLN A 194 -21.59 -15.41 14.93
CA GLN A 194 -20.83 -15.61 13.69
C GLN A 194 -20.45 -14.28 13.00
N THR A 195 -21.39 -13.33 12.95
CA THR A 195 -21.13 -12.00 12.38
C THR A 195 -20.08 -11.23 13.19
N ALA A 196 -20.16 -11.30 14.51
CA ALA A 196 -19.17 -10.67 15.39
C ALA A 196 -17.77 -11.31 15.24
N GLN A 197 -17.71 -12.65 15.14
CA GLN A 197 -16.46 -13.38 14.88
C GLN A 197 -15.84 -12.98 13.55
N THR A 198 -16.61 -12.94 12.47
CA THR A 198 -16.13 -12.48 11.15
C THR A 198 -15.59 -11.05 11.22
N SER A 199 -16.27 -10.16 11.92
CA SER A 199 -15.84 -8.78 12.12
C SER A 199 -14.52 -8.69 12.90
N ALA A 200 -14.32 -9.56 13.90
CA ALA A 200 -13.08 -9.63 14.67
C ALA A 200 -11.91 -10.11 13.80
N ILE A 201 -12.09 -11.12 12.96
CA ILE A 201 -11.08 -11.62 12.02
C ILE A 201 -10.67 -10.49 11.06
N LEU A 202 -11.62 -9.81 10.44
CA LEU A 202 -11.36 -8.69 9.52
C LEU A 202 -10.60 -7.55 10.20
N ALA A 203 -10.91 -7.24 11.46
CA ALA A 203 -10.19 -6.22 12.20
C ALA A 203 -8.74 -6.63 12.50
N VAL A 204 -8.48 -7.91 12.79
CA VAL A 204 -7.13 -8.45 12.99
C VAL A 204 -6.34 -8.45 11.69
N GLU A 205 -6.93 -8.88 10.58
CA GLU A 205 -6.32 -8.81 9.25
C GLU A 205 -5.94 -7.38 8.87
N THR A 206 -6.82 -6.42 9.17
CA THR A 206 -6.54 -5.00 8.94
C THR A 206 -5.31 -4.55 9.75
N ALA A 207 -5.20 -4.95 11.01
CA ALA A 207 -4.03 -4.64 11.83
C ALA A 207 -2.73 -5.27 11.26
N LEU A 208 -2.80 -6.51 10.76
CA LEU A 208 -1.67 -7.18 10.10
C LEU A 208 -1.26 -6.47 8.81
N LYS A 209 -2.22 -6.11 7.94
CA LYS A 209 -1.97 -5.36 6.69
C LYS A 209 -1.28 -4.02 6.97
N LEU A 210 -1.59 -3.37 8.08
CA LEU A 210 -0.92 -2.15 8.52
C LEU A 210 0.47 -2.40 9.13
N GLY A 211 0.94 -3.65 9.17
CA GLY A 211 2.24 -4.03 9.73
C GLY A 211 2.30 -4.03 11.25
N ALA A 212 1.16 -4.07 11.94
CA ALA A 212 1.12 -4.11 13.40
C ALA A 212 1.58 -5.47 13.95
N LYS A 213 2.39 -5.45 15.01
CA LYS A 213 2.76 -6.69 15.73
C LYS A 213 1.61 -7.10 16.64
N LEU A 214 1.01 -8.25 16.37
CA LEU A 214 -0.11 -8.74 17.16
C LEU A 214 0.32 -9.12 18.60
N PRO A 215 -0.37 -8.59 19.64
CA PRO A 215 -0.21 -9.05 21.02
C PRO A 215 -0.56 -10.53 21.18
N LEU A 216 -0.01 -11.16 22.22
CA LEU A 216 -0.22 -12.59 22.48
C LEU A 216 -1.71 -12.96 22.60
N GLN A 217 -2.51 -12.10 23.21
CA GLN A 217 -3.95 -12.32 23.39
C GLN A 217 -4.70 -12.43 22.06
N ILE A 218 -4.36 -11.56 21.08
CA ILE A 218 -4.96 -11.58 19.74
C ILE A 218 -4.51 -12.84 18.98
N ARG A 219 -3.25 -13.25 19.11
CA ARG A 219 -2.75 -14.49 18.49
C ARG A 219 -3.44 -15.73 19.03
N ARG A 220 -3.68 -15.79 20.33
CA ARG A 220 -4.44 -16.92 20.96
C ARG A 220 -5.85 -17.00 20.43
N TYR A 221 -6.52 -15.87 20.30
CA TYR A 221 -7.87 -15.83 19.73
C TYR A 221 -7.93 -16.41 18.32
N LEU A 222 -6.97 -16.07 17.45
CA LEU A 222 -6.92 -16.66 16.10
C LEU A 222 -6.73 -18.18 16.15
N GLN A 223 -5.88 -18.67 17.04
CA GLN A 223 -5.69 -20.11 17.21
C GLN A 223 -6.95 -20.83 17.74
N GLU A 224 -7.72 -20.18 18.60
CA GLU A 224 -9.01 -20.67 19.11
C GLU A 224 -10.08 -20.77 18.01
N VAL A 225 -10.04 -19.85 17.02
CA VAL A 225 -11.01 -19.82 15.92
C VAL A 225 -10.66 -20.81 14.80
N ASP A 226 -9.38 -21.12 14.61
CA ASP A 226 -8.87 -22.03 13.57
C ASP A 226 -8.92 -23.51 14.02
N ALA A 227 -9.19 -23.79 15.31
CA ALA A 227 -9.26 -25.13 15.91
C ALA A 227 -10.65 -25.73 15.87
#